data_a40906edcb385de8728b9c7df23072f2
#
_entry.id   a40906edcb385de8728b9c7df23072f2
#
_cell.length_a   1.000
_cell.length_b   1.000
_cell.length_c   1.000
_cell.angle_alpha   90.00
_cell.angle_beta   90.00
_cell.angle_gamma   90.00
#
_symmetry.space_group_name_H-M   'P 1'
#
loop_
_entity.id
_entity.type
_entity.pdbx_description
1 polymer ?
#
loop_
_entity_poly.entity_id
_entity_poly.type
_entity_poly.pdbx_seq_one_letter_code
_entity_poly.pdbx_strand_id
1 'polypeptide(L)'
;MGNSRLKNSALNFASGFLGRVLTILLNFIVRTIFIHCLNEAYLSVNGLYSNILTILSLAELGFGSAMVYRMYAPVAVKDYQKTAALLHFYKKIYAVIGAVIFGLGLCVIPFMDYIIKDKPDVSGLTLYYILFLINTTISYWFASYKSSVLYADQKEYIKTNVQNAMSILQSALQIVLLLIFRKYLLYLLVQLGCNILLNLYVAHLVDKRYPQIREHRNARLTSEERGQIKKDAEALVLSRFGHVALNGTDNIIISAVVGVLWVGRLSNYTLICDSVTSVLCQITAAITGSLGNFFATEDKHAGYALFKKVEFLNFWLYGFSFIALVTLLDPFVQIWAGGRFVLGLPISIAIAINFFVAGYMNTLWVFRSTLGLFKQGKFRPILVAILNIVLSIVLGRLWGVFGVLFATFLSRAAISLWYDPLILHRYGFEVSCKPFFARYFRRVLLLTAVLIAMLTIRHVVLSSATTVLRFAVMTMVTAIVPNAIFWLAYRRCEEYAYFRSIVKDRVIAPVRGKLH
;
A
#
# COMPACT_ATOMS: atom_id res chain seq x y z
N MET A 1 20.23 11.43 -25.39
CA MET A 1 19.57 11.46 -24.06
C MET A 1 18.30 10.60 -23.98
N GLY A 2 17.48 10.48 -25.02
CA GLY A 2 16.23 9.68 -25.00
C GLY A 2 16.39 8.20 -24.69
N ASN A 3 17.35 7.52 -25.33
CA ASN A 3 17.57 6.08 -25.15
C ASN A 3 17.98 5.66 -23.71
N SER A 4 18.75 6.51 -23.00
CA SER A 4 19.14 6.20 -21.62
C SER A 4 17.98 6.34 -20.63
N ARG A 5 17.08 7.31 -20.83
CA ARG A 5 15.87 7.48 -20.01
C ARG A 5 14.88 6.34 -20.20
N LEU A 6 14.66 5.92 -21.46
CA LEU A 6 13.78 4.78 -21.78
C LEU A 6 14.31 3.49 -21.16
N LYS A 7 15.63 3.25 -21.27
CA LYS A 7 16.31 2.11 -20.65
C LYS A 7 16.17 2.12 -19.13
N ASN A 8 16.40 3.26 -18.47
CA ASN A 8 16.26 3.37 -17.03
C ASN A 8 14.80 3.16 -16.57
N SER A 9 13.82 3.68 -17.31
CA SER A 9 12.40 3.45 -17.02
C SER A 9 12.03 1.98 -17.15
N ALA A 10 12.52 1.28 -18.18
CA ALA A 10 12.30 -0.16 -18.33
C ALA A 10 12.96 -0.97 -17.21
N LEU A 11 14.18 -0.62 -16.81
CA LEU A 11 14.88 -1.25 -15.69
C LEU A 11 14.18 -0.99 -14.35
N ASN A 12 13.72 0.23 -14.10
CA ASN A 12 12.97 0.58 -12.89
C ASN A 12 11.66 -0.23 -12.82
N PHE A 13 10.94 -0.35 -13.94
CA PHE A 13 9.71 -1.14 -14.00
C PHE A 13 9.99 -2.63 -13.77
N ALA A 14 10.95 -3.21 -14.50
CA ALA A 14 11.29 -4.63 -14.37
C ALA A 14 11.76 -4.97 -12.94
N SER A 15 12.69 -4.19 -12.38
CA SER A 15 13.17 -4.39 -11.01
C SER A 15 12.08 -4.22 -9.97
N GLY A 16 11.19 -3.24 -10.16
CA GLY A 16 10.04 -3.01 -9.28
C GLY A 16 9.03 -4.15 -9.33
N PHE A 17 8.67 -4.62 -10.53
CA PHE A 17 7.71 -5.72 -10.70
C PHE A 17 8.26 -7.05 -10.16
N LEU A 18 9.46 -7.45 -10.58
CA LEU A 18 10.10 -8.68 -10.10
C LEU A 18 10.33 -8.64 -8.59
N GLY A 19 10.78 -7.49 -8.07
CA GLY A 19 10.94 -7.29 -6.63
C GLY A 19 9.63 -7.41 -5.87
N ARG A 20 8.52 -6.97 -6.44
CA ARG A 20 7.20 -7.08 -5.80
C ARG A 20 6.75 -8.53 -5.72
N VAL A 21 6.85 -9.30 -6.81
CA VAL A 21 6.52 -10.72 -6.83
C VAL A 21 7.39 -11.49 -5.82
N LEU A 22 8.69 -11.22 -5.83
CA LEU A 22 9.63 -11.82 -4.88
C LEU A 22 9.24 -11.50 -3.43
N THR A 23 8.97 -10.24 -3.12
CA THR A 23 8.57 -9.80 -1.76
C THR A 23 7.30 -10.50 -1.30
N ILE A 24 6.29 -10.64 -2.17
CA ILE A 24 5.06 -11.37 -1.85
C ILE A 24 5.37 -12.81 -1.48
N LEU A 25 6.13 -13.52 -2.31
CA LEU A 25 6.51 -14.91 -2.06
C LEU A 25 7.28 -15.06 -0.75
N LEU A 26 8.30 -14.23 -0.54
CA LEU A 26 9.10 -14.26 0.69
C LEU A 26 8.26 -13.97 1.94
N ASN A 27 7.36 -12.99 1.88
CA ASN A 27 6.47 -12.68 2.98
C ASN A 27 5.57 -13.86 3.35
N PHE A 28 5.02 -14.58 2.38
CA PHE A 28 4.23 -15.79 2.64
C PHE A 28 5.07 -16.91 3.27
N ILE A 29 6.27 -17.17 2.74
CA ILE A 29 7.16 -18.21 3.26
C ILE A 29 7.58 -17.88 4.70
N VAL A 30 8.08 -16.67 4.95
CA VAL A 30 8.51 -16.23 6.29
C VAL A 30 7.33 -16.25 7.25
N ARG A 31 6.15 -15.79 6.83
CA ARG A 31 4.94 -15.80 7.65
C ARG A 31 4.51 -17.21 8.01
N THR A 32 4.58 -18.16 7.08
CA THR A 32 4.27 -19.57 7.33
C THR A 32 5.17 -20.13 8.42
N ILE A 33 6.49 -19.95 8.28
CA ILE A 33 7.45 -20.43 9.27
C ILE A 33 7.28 -19.73 10.61
N PHE A 34 7.03 -18.41 10.60
CA PHE A 34 6.75 -17.63 11.81
C PHE A 34 5.57 -18.20 12.60
N ILE A 35 4.44 -18.49 11.93
CA ILE A 35 3.24 -19.03 12.57
C ILE A 35 3.47 -20.43 13.16
N HIS A 36 4.32 -21.25 12.51
CA HIS A 36 4.62 -22.61 12.98
C HIS A 36 5.67 -22.65 14.10
N CYS A 37 6.63 -21.71 14.10
CA CYS A 37 7.71 -21.68 15.08
C CYS A 37 7.41 -20.84 16.32
N LEU A 38 6.55 -19.81 16.19
CA LEU A 38 6.24 -18.87 17.27
C LEU A 38 4.74 -18.89 17.59
N ASN A 39 4.40 -18.38 18.78
CA ASN A 39 3.02 -18.24 19.22
C ASN A 39 2.31 -17.09 18.48
N GLU A 40 0.98 -17.17 18.36
CA GLU A 40 0.08 -16.13 17.83
C GLU A 40 0.31 -14.76 18.51
N ALA A 41 0.67 -14.75 19.78
CA ALA A 41 0.98 -13.57 20.56
C ALA A 41 2.09 -12.71 19.94
N TYR A 42 3.17 -13.34 19.44
CA TYR A 42 4.25 -12.61 18.76
C TYR A 42 3.81 -11.99 17.45
N LEU A 43 2.88 -12.65 16.73
CA LEU A 43 2.31 -12.09 15.51
C LEU A 43 1.48 -10.85 15.79
N SER A 44 0.72 -10.88 16.90
CA SER A 44 -0.11 -9.78 17.35
C SER A 44 0.72 -8.56 17.75
N VAL A 45 1.77 -8.80 18.54
CA VAL A 45 2.75 -7.77 18.93
C VAL A 45 3.44 -7.16 17.71
N ASN A 46 3.88 -8.00 16.76
CA ASN A 46 4.51 -7.55 15.52
C ASN A 46 3.59 -6.63 14.72
N GLY A 47 2.32 -7.01 14.55
CA GLY A 47 1.33 -6.20 13.83
C GLY A 47 1.04 -4.88 14.54
N LEU A 48 0.80 -4.91 15.84
CA LEU A 48 0.51 -3.72 16.64
C LEU A 48 1.67 -2.71 16.60
N TYR A 49 2.90 -3.16 16.89
CA TYR A 49 4.07 -2.27 16.94
C TYR A 49 4.38 -1.67 15.57
N SER A 50 4.24 -2.44 14.50
CA SER A 50 4.37 -1.93 13.13
C SER A 50 3.38 -0.79 12.85
N ASN A 51 2.13 -0.91 13.30
CA ASN A 51 1.11 0.13 13.09
C ASN A 51 1.34 1.38 13.95
N ILE A 52 1.71 1.22 15.23
CA ILE A 52 2.08 2.36 16.10
C ILE A 52 3.21 3.17 15.44
N LEU A 53 4.27 2.50 14.98
CA LEU A 53 5.41 3.17 14.37
C LEU A 53 5.09 3.75 13.00
N THR A 54 4.18 3.16 12.24
CA THR A 54 3.67 3.74 10.98
C THR A 54 2.99 5.08 11.24
N ILE A 55 2.19 5.20 12.31
CA ILE A 55 1.56 6.47 12.68
C ILE A 55 2.61 7.47 13.16
N LEU A 56 3.57 7.06 13.98
CA LEU A 56 4.65 7.96 14.44
C LEU A 56 5.52 8.47 13.27
N SER A 57 5.70 7.65 12.23
CA SER A 57 6.42 8.03 11.00
C SER A 57 5.69 9.07 10.13
N LEU A 58 4.48 9.51 10.53
CA LEU A 58 3.78 10.64 9.90
C LEU A 58 4.63 11.93 9.88
N ALA A 59 5.54 12.09 10.84
CA ALA A 59 6.44 13.24 10.91
C ALA A 59 7.36 13.37 9.66
N GLU A 60 7.60 12.27 8.91
CA GLU A 60 8.38 12.30 7.66
C GLU A 60 7.56 12.71 6.44
N LEU A 61 6.24 12.58 6.50
CA LEU A 61 5.37 12.66 5.33
C LEU A 61 5.50 13.99 4.59
N GLY A 62 6.14 13.94 3.44
CA GLY A 62 6.29 15.07 2.54
C GLY A 62 7.73 15.56 2.36
N PHE A 63 8.59 15.53 3.39
CA PHE A 63 9.98 16.01 3.26
C PHE A 63 10.75 15.21 2.21
N GLY A 64 10.67 13.87 2.24
CA GLY A 64 11.34 13.02 1.25
C GLY A 64 10.97 13.36 -0.18
N SER A 65 9.68 13.48 -0.46
CA SER A 65 9.18 13.82 -1.81
C SER A 65 9.55 15.23 -2.25
N ALA A 66 9.45 16.22 -1.34
CA ALA A 66 9.83 17.60 -1.62
C ALA A 66 11.33 17.72 -1.95
N MET A 67 12.17 16.99 -1.21
CA MET A 67 13.62 16.98 -1.44
C MET A 67 13.98 16.32 -2.77
N VAL A 68 13.40 15.18 -3.11
CA VAL A 68 13.62 14.52 -4.41
C VAL A 68 13.20 15.45 -5.55
N TYR A 69 12.05 16.11 -5.43
CA TYR A 69 11.58 17.08 -6.43
C TYR A 69 12.60 18.20 -6.68
N ARG A 70 13.15 18.79 -5.61
CA ARG A 70 14.16 19.85 -5.69
C ARG A 70 15.51 19.36 -6.24
N MET A 71 15.80 18.07 -6.17
CA MET A 71 17.03 17.48 -6.71
C MET A 71 16.96 17.20 -8.21
N TYR A 72 15.78 17.12 -8.84
CA TYR A 72 15.69 16.80 -10.27
C TYR A 72 16.48 17.78 -11.16
N ALA A 73 16.33 19.08 -10.96
CA ALA A 73 16.99 20.08 -11.79
C ALA A 73 18.53 20.07 -11.58
N PRO A 74 19.08 20.19 -10.36
CA PRO A 74 20.53 20.16 -10.16
C PRO A 74 21.19 18.85 -10.63
N VAL A 75 20.56 17.69 -10.39
CA VAL A 75 21.09 16.41 -10.85
C VAL A 75 21.10 16.31 -12.37
N ALA A 76 20.05 16.81 -13.04
CA ALA A 76 19.95 16.80 -14.51
C ALA A 76 21.04 17.63 -15.19
N VAL A 77 21.42 18.77 -14.59
CA VAL A 77 22.47 19.66 -15.12
C VAL A 77 23.85 19.37 -14.51
N LYS A 78 23.96 18.34 -13.65
CA LYS A 78 25.19 17.93 -12.95
C LYS A 78 25.77 19.04 -12.03
N ASP A 79 24.90 19.87 -11.45
CA ASP A 79 25.28 20.82 -10.41
C ASP A 79 25.51 20.06 -9.08
N TYR A 80 26.74 19.58 -8.92
CA TYR A 80 27.12 18.79 -7.75
C TYR A 80 27.18 19.63 -6.47
N GLN A 81 27.49 20.92 -6.58
CA GLN A 81 27.51 21.84 -5.44
C GLN A 81 26.11 22.01 -4.86
N LYS A 82 25.12 22.30 -5.71
CA LYS A 82 23.72 22.42 -5.28
C LYS A 82 23.15 21.11 -4.77
N THR A 83 23.47 19.99 -5.43
CA THR A 83 23.05 18.65 -5.01
C THR A 83 23.61 18.33 -3.62
N ALA A 84 24.89 18.64 -3.36
CA ALA A 84 25.52 18.47 -2.05
C ALA A 84 24.85 19.31 -0.96
N ALA A 85 24.55 20.60 -1.27
CA ALA A 85 23.84 21.49 -0.34
C ALA A 85 22.46 20.96 0.05
N LEU A 86 21.69 20.44 -0.92
CA LEU A 86 20.40 19.78 -0.69
C LEU A 86 20.56 18.54 0.17
N LEU A 87 21.53 17.67 -0.12
CA LEU A 87 21.79 16.45 0.68
C LEU A 87 22.17 16.77 2.12
N HIS A 88 23.00 17.80 2.36
CA HIS A 88 23.38 18.22 3.72
C HIS A 88 22.18 18.74 4.50
N PHE A 89 21.32 19.52 3.85
CA PHE A 89 20.09 19.99 4.45
C PHE A 89 19.14 18.82 4.78
N TYR A 90 18.98 17.88 3.84
CA TYR A 90 18.16 16.68 4.00
C TYR A 90 18.66 15.80 5.16
N LYS A 91 19.99 15.58 5.26
CA LYS A 91 20.60 14.87 6.39
C LYS A 91 20.19 15.47 7.73
N LYS A 92 20.25 16.81 7.87
CA LYS A 92 19.87 17.49 9.12
C LYS A 92 18.39 17.32 9.45
N ILE A 93 17.52 17.49 8.45
CA ILE A 93 16.08 17.30 8.64
C ILE A 93 15.78 15.86 9.06
N TYR A 94 16.37 14.87 8.39
CA TYR A 94 16.18 13.47 8.72
C TYR A 94 16.68 13.13 10.13
N ALA A 95 17.78 13.69 10.55
CA ALA A 95 18.27 13.51 11.92
C ALA A 95 17.27 14.05 12.96
N VAL A 96 16.68 15.23 12.69
CA VAL A 96 15.65 15.82 13.57
C VAL A 96 14.37 14.98 13.54
N ILE A 97 13.88 14.58 12.36
CA ILE A 97 12.68 13.73 12.22
C ILE A 97 12.89 12.41 12.98
N GLY A 98 14.04 11.76 12.79
CA GLY A 98 14.38 10.53 13.51
C GLY A 98 14.38 10.72 15.03
N ALA A 99 14.93 11.82 15.53
CA ALA A 99 14.94 12.15 16.96
C ALA A 99 13.50 12.41 17.49
N VAL A 100 12.67 13.12 16.73
CA VAL A 100 11.26 13.36 17.08
C VAL A 100 10.48 12.04 17.13
N ILE A 101 10.60 11.19 16.10
CA ILE A 101 9.93 9.88 16.07
C ILE A 101 10.41 9.00 17.24
N PHE A 102 11.71 8.99 17.52
CA PHE A 102 12.27 8.23 18.62
C PHE A 102 11.76 8.74 19.98
N GLY A 103 11.78 10.05 20.21
CA GLY A 103 11.26 10.68 21.43
C GLY A 103 9.75 10.42 21.63
N LEU A 104 8.94 10.65 20.59
CA LEU A 104 7.51 10.34 20.64
C LEU A 104 7.26 8.85 20.86
N GLY A 105 8.07 7.97 20.24
CA GLY A 105 8.02 6.54 20.44
C GLY A 105 8.31 6.13 21.88
N LEU A 106 9.29 6.73 22.53
CA LEU A 106 9.56 6.49 23.96
C LEU A 106 8.40 6.96 24.83
N CYS A 107 7.75 8.08 24.49
CA CYS A 107 6.55 8.57 25.19
C CYS A 107 5.35 7.62 25.10
N VAL A 108 5.30 6.69 24.14
CA VAL A 108 4.23 5.68 24.04
C VAL A 108 4.40 4.57 25.08
N ILE A 109 5.62 4.31 25.56
CA ILE A 109 5.92 3.20 26.48
C ILE A 109 5.02 3.21 27.74
N PRO A 110 4.84 4.32 28.47
CA PRO A 110 3.97 4.35 29.64
C PRO A 110 2.49 4.05 29.33
N PHE A 111 2.07 4.25 28.08
CA PHE A 111 0.69 4.04 27.64
C PHE A 111 0.46 2.64 27.06
N MET A 112 1.48 1.79 26.99
CA MET A 112 1.37 0.43 26.44
C MET A 112 0.29 -0.40 27.12
N ASP A 113 0.10 -0.22 28.43
CA ASP A 113 -0.89 -0.94 29.22
C ASP A 113 -2.32 -0.60 28.84
N TYR A 114 -2.54 0.63 28.32
CA TYR A 114 -3.85 1.05 27.80
C TYR A 114 -4.06 0.63 26.34
N ILE A 115 -2.99 0.50 25.56
CA ILE A 115 -3.03 0.14 24.14
C ILE A 115 -3.17 -1.38 23.96
N ILE A 116 -2.55 -2.17 24.86
CA ILE A 116 -2.54 -3.64 24.78
C ILE A 116 -3.56 -4.19 25.78
N LYS A 117 -4.81 -4.32 25.32
CA LYS A 117 -5.82 -5.03 26.07
C LYS A 117 -5.55 -6.54 25.99
N ASP A 118 -5.79 -7.26 27.06
CA ASP A 118 -5.53 -8.70 27.19
C ASP A 118 -4.09 -9.04 26.84
N LYS A 119 -3.13 -8.49 27.64
CA LYS A 119 -1.71 -8.67 27.41
C LYS A 119 -1.36 -10.13 27.19
N PRO A 120 -0.70 -10.46 26.08
CA PRO A 120 -0.26 -11.82 25.84
C PRO A 120 0.85 -12.19 26.82
N ASP A 121 0.93 -13.47 27.17
CA ASP A 121 2.03 -14.01 27.98
C ASP A 121 3.32 -14.09 27.15
N VAL A 122 3.91 -12.93 26.94
CA VAL A 122 5.17 -12.72 26.19
C VAL A 122 6.09 -11.88 27.05
N SER A 123 7.19 -12.47 27.48
CA SER A 123 8.25 -11.74 28.20
C SER A 123 8.96 -10.74 27.28
N GLY A 124 9.23 -9.55 27.80
CA GLY A 124 10.05 -8.56 27.08
C GLY A 124 9.31 -7.71 26.04
N LEU A 125 7.99 -7.48 26.18
CA LEU A 125 7.21 -6.63 25.29
C LEU A 125 7.85 -5.27 25.05
N THR A 126 8.31 -4.59 26.12
CA THR A 126 8.98 -3.29 26.02
C THR A 126 10.28 -3.37 25.20
N LEU A 127 11.08 -4.44 25.39
CA LEU A 127 12.29 -4.66 24.62
C LEU A 127 11.99 -4.79 23.12
N TYR A 128 10.97 -5.59 22.77
CA TYR A 128 10.56 -5.74 21.38
C TYR A 128 10.08 -4.42 20.79
N TYR A 129 9.31 -3.64 21.53
CA TYR A 129 8.90 -2.31 21.09
C TYR A 129 10.09 -1.37 20.83
N ILE A 130 11.06 -1.35 21.74
CA ILE A 130 12.28 -0.55 21.56
C ILE A 130 13.07 -1.00 20.32
N LEU A 131 13.17 -2.30 20.05
CA LEU A 131 13.82 -2.80 18.84
C LEU A 131 13.08 -2.37 17.57
N PHE A 132 11.75 -2.39 17.57
CA PHE A 132 10.94 -1.85 16.48
C PHE A 132 11.15 -0.34 16.29
N LEU A 133 11.19 0.41 17.39
CA LEU A 133 11.43 1.85 17.38
C LEU A 133 12.83 2.18 16.83
N ILE A 134 13.86 1.47 17.25
CA ILE A 134 15.23 1.60 16.73
C ILE A 134 15.24 1.23 15.23
N ASN A 135 14.61 0.12 14.82
CA ASN A 135 14.58 -0.30 13.43
C ASN A 135 13.90 0.75 12.52
N THR A 136 12.87 1.41 13.02
CA THR A 136 12.18 2.48 12.29
C THR A 136 13.04 3.74 12.19
N THR A 137 13.65 4.16 13.31
CA THR A 137 14.40 5.43 13.38
C THR A 137 15.79 5.36 12.79
N ILE A 138 16.40 4.18 12.78
CA ILE A 138 17.76 3.99 12.29
C ILE A 138 17.92 4.38 10.83
N SER A 139 16.88 4.18 10.01
CA SER A 139 16.87 4.59 8.60
C SER A 139 17.06 6.10 8.42
N TYR A 140 16.58 6.91 9.37
CA TYR A 140 16.72 8.37 9.32
C TYR A 140 18.14 8.82 9.67
N TRP A 141 18.85 8.06 10.50
CA TRP A 141 20.21 8.40 10.95
C TRP A 141 21.28 7.78 10.06
N PHE A 142 21.03 6.59 9.47
CA PHE A 142 22.00 5.84 8.66
C PHE A 142 21.86 6.09 7.16
N ALA A 143 22.04 7.33 6.74
CA ALA A 143 22.32 7.73 5.36
C ALA A 143 21.24 7.37 4.29
N SER A 144 20.01 6.99 4.68
CA SER A 144 18.93 6.70 3.71
C SER A 144 18.60 7.91 2.81
N TYR A 145 18.86 9.14 3.30
CA TYR A 145 18.70 10.39 2.55
C TYR A 145 19.52 10.40 1.24
N LYS A 146 20.65 9.69 1.17
CA LYS A 146 21.49 9.63 -0.04
C LYS A 146 20.78 8.95 -1.20
N SER A 147 19.85 8.04 -0.93
CA SER A 147 19.08 7.37 -1.99
C SER A 147 18.26 8.32 -2.85
N SER A 148 17.95 9.54 -2.36
CA SER A 148 17.23 10.57 -3.12
C SER A 148 17.95 11.00 -4.41
N VAL A 149 19.29 10.91 -4.44
CA VAL A 149 20.08 11.18 -5.67
C VAL A 149 19.77 10.15 -6.75
N LEU A 150 19.64 8.86 -6.39
CA LEU A 150 19.27 7.80 -7.33
C LEU A 150 17.88 8.00 -7.91
N TYR A 151 16.92 8.45 -7.08
CA TYR A 151 15.58 8.81 -7.54
C TYR A 151 15.63 9.99 -8.52
N ALA A 152 16.36 11.05 -8.17
CA ALA A 152 16.49 12.24 -9.01
C ALA A 152 17.20 11.95 -10.34
N ASP A 153 18.16 11.04 -10.37
CA ASP A 153 18.87 10.59 -11.58
C ASP A 153 18.13 9.45 -12.34
N GLN A 154 16.86 9.15 -11.97
CA GLN A 154 16.04 8.09 -12.59
C GLN A 154 16.69 6.69 -12.54
N LYS A 155 17.56 6.43 -11.57
CA LYS A 155 18.26 5.15 -11.35
C LYS A 155 17.79 4.44 -10.09
N GLU A 156 16.52 4.54 -9.78
CA GLU A 156 15.89 3.90 -8.62
C GLU A 156 16.09 2.38 -8.62
N TYR A 157 16.18 1.75 -9.81
CA TYR A 157 16.42 0.31 -9.93
C TYR A 157 17.64 -0.18 -9.15
N ILE A 158 18.67 0.68 -8.96
CA ILE A 158 19.87 0.32 -8.19
C ILE A 158 19.50 0.06 -6.73
N LYS A 159 18.77 0.99 -6.11
CA LYS A 159 18.27 0.81 -4.74
C LYS A 159 17.33 -0.37 -4.64
N THR A 160 16.39 -0.50 -5.58
CA THR A 160 15.41 -1.58 -5.63
C THR A 160 16.08 -2.96 -5.71
N ASN A 161 17.12 -3.11 -6.53
CA ASN A 161 17.85 -4.38 -6.65
C ASN A 161 18.59 -4.73 -5.34
N VAL A 162 19.23 -3.75 -4.70
CA VAL A 162 19.88 -3.96 -3.40
C VAL A 162 18.84 -4.33 -2.34
N GLN A 163 17.70 -3.65 -2.33
CA GLN A 163 16.59 -3.95 -1.42
C GLN A 163 16.04 -5.37 -1.63
N ASN A 164 15.88 -5.81 -2.88
CA ASN A 164 15.45 -7.16 -3.21
C ASN A 164 16.47 -8.20 -2.71
N ALA A 165 17.76 -7.98 -2.94
CA ALA A 165 18.81 -8.85 -2.44
C ALA A 165 18.85 -8.92 -0.91
N MET A 166 18.73 -7.78 -0.24
CA MET A 166 18.65 -7.74 1.23
C MET A 166 17.38 -8.38 1.77
N SER A 167 16.25 -8.29 1.07
CA SER A 167 15.01 -8.98 1.44
C SER A 167 15.17 -10.50 1.37
N ILE A 168 15.86 -11.02 0.35
CA ILE A 168 16.19 -12.45 0.25
C ILE A 168 17.08 -12.87 1.43
N LEU A 169 18.16 -12.13 1.67
CA LEU A 169 19.09 -12.41 2.77
C LEU A 169 18.39 -12.39 4.12
N GLN A 170 17.60 -11.33 4.38
CA GLN A 170 16.83 -11.21 5.61
C GLN A 170 15.88 -12.38 5.79
N SER A 171 15.11 -12.72 4.75
CA SER A 171 14.14 -13.82 4.81
C SER A 171 14.84 -15.16 5.05
N ALA A 172 15.96 -15.43 4.36
CA ALA A 172 16.73 -16.64 4.57
C ALA A 172 17.26 -16.76 5.99
N LEU A 173 17.87 -15.69 6.53
CA LEU A 173 18.37 -15.67 7.89
C LEU A 173 17.24 -15.80 8.92
N GLN A 174 16.11 -15.11 8.73
CA GLN A 174 14.95 -15.22 9.61
C GLN A 174 14.40 -16.65 9.63
N ILE A 175 14.28 -17.30 8.46
CA ILE A 175 13.83 -18.69 8.35
C ILE A 175 14.76 -19.63 9.10
N VAL A 176 16.05 -19.56 8.83
CA VAL A 176 17.05 -20.43 9.47
C VAL A 176 17.05 -20.27 10.99
N LEU A 177 17.09 -19.01 11.47
CA LEU A 177 17.13 -18.74 12.90
C LEU A 177 15.82 -19.11 13.61
N LEU A 178 14.67 -18.94 12.96
CA LEU A 178 13.38 -19.37 13.53
C LEU A 178 13.29 -20.89 13.63
N LEU A 179 13.77 -21.64 12.63
CA LEU A 179 13.75 -23.11 12.64
C LEU A 179 14.69 -23.69 13.72
N ILE A 180 15.86 -23.06 13.91
CA ILE A 180 16.87 -23.55 14.88
C ILE A 180 16.54 -23.11 16.30
N PHE A 181 16.30 -21.82 16.51
CA PHE A 181 16.25 -21.23 17.87
C PHE A 181 14.83 -20.92 18.37
N ARG A 182 13.85 -20.78 17.46
CA ARG A 182 12.45 -20.41 17.78
C ARG A 182 12.33 -19.18 18.68
N LYS A 183 13.26 -18.20 18.53
CA LYS A 183 13.32 -16.97 19.35
C LYS A 183 12.94 -15.74 18.52
N TYR A 184 11.89 -15.04 18.93
CA TYR A 184 11.43 -13.80 18.27
C TYR A 184 12.48 -12.68 18.30
N LEU A 185 13.27 -12.61 19.38
CA LEU A 185 14.36 -11.62 19.48
C LEU A 185 15.33 -11.72 18.28
N LEU A 186 15.74 -12.92 17.89
CA LEU A 186 16.67 -13.13 16.76
C LEU A 186 16.04 -12.70 15.43
N TYR A 187 14.74 -12.94 15.28
CA TYR A 187 13.99 -12.47 14.11
C TYR A 187 14.06 -10.94 13.96
N LEU A 188 13.87 -10.20 15.06
CA LEU A 188 13.97 -8.74 15.09
C LEU A 188 15.39 -8.23 14.88
N LEU A 189 16.40 -8.87 15.48
CA LEU A 189 17.80 -8.49 15.31
C LEU A 189 18.27 -8.66 13.86
N VAL A 190 17.84 -9.73 13.17
CA VAL A 190 18.11 -9.91 11.73
C VAL A 190 17.48 -8.77 10.92
N GLN A 191 16.22 -8.43 11.22
CA GLN A 191 15.53 -7.33 10.54
C GLN A 191 16.30 -6.00 10.71
N LEU A 192 16.70 -5.69 11.93
CA LEU A 192 17.47 -4.50 12.25
C LEU A 192 18.84 -4.49 11.54
N GLY A 193 19.57 -5.60 11.60
CA GLY A 193 20.88 -5.73 10.96
C GLY A 193 20.80 -5.57 9.44
N CYS A 194 19.85 -6.24 8.79
CA CYS A 194 19.65 -6.13 7.35
C CYS A 194 19.23 -4.71 6.92
N ASN A 195 18.42 -4.00 7.74
CA ASN A 195 18.04 -2.62 7.49
C ASN A 195 19.26 -1.67 7.56
N ILE A 196 20.13 -1.86 8.55
CA ILE A 196 21.39 -1.10 8.65
C ILE A 196 22.27 -1.36 7.43
N LEU A 197 22.50 -2.62 7.10
CA LEU A 197 23.33 -3.02 5.96
C LEU A 197 22.78 -2.46 4.64
N LEU A 198 21.47 -2.51 4.42
CA LEU A 198 20.82 -1.91 3.26
C LEU A 198 21.17 -0.42 3.13
N ASN A 199 20.95 0.35 4.20
CA ASN A 199 21.17 1.80 4.17
C ASN A 199 22.64 2.15 3.97
N LEU A 200 23.55 1.44 4.63
CA LEU A 200 24.99 1.66 4.49
C LEU A 200 25.49 1.27 3.09
N TYR A 201 25.02 0.15 2.55
CA TYR A 201 25.44 -0.31 1.23
C TYR A 201 24.92 0.60 0.11
N VAL A 202 23.66 1.03 0.19
CA VAL A 202 23.10 2.02 -0.76
C VAL A 202 23.87 3.34 -0.67
N ALA A 203 24.19 3.81 0.55
CA ALA A 203 24.98 5.01 0.73
C ALA A 203 26.38 4.89 0.13
N HIS A 204 27.04 3.75 0.29
CA HIS A 204 28.33 3.46 -0.33
C HIS A 204 28.25 3.48 -1.87
N LEU A 205 27.21 2.87 -2.45
CA LEU A 205 26.99 2.89 -3.89
C LEU A 205 26.79 4.31 -4.43
N VAL A 206 26.06 5.16 -3.70
CA VAL A 206 25.86 6.56 -4.07
C VAL A 206 27.19 7.32 -4.02
N ASP A 207 27.96 7.17 -2.93
CA ASP A 207 29.27 7.83 -2.78
C ASP A 207 30.28 7.40 -3.86
N LYS A 208 30.27 6.11 -4.25
CA LYS A 208 31.11 5.58 -5.34
C LYS A 208 30.70 6.11 -6.71
N ARG A 209 29.38 6.30 -6.95
CA ARG A 209 28.85 6.69 -8.26
C ARG A 209 28.87 8.20 -8.50
N TYR A 210 28.81 8.99 -7.41
CA TYR A 210 28.78 10.46 -7.44
C TYR A 210 29.86 11.04 -6.52
N PRO A 211 31.18 10.76 -6.77
CA PRO A 211 32.27 11.23 -5.90
C PRO A 211 32.33 12.75 -5.83
N GLN A 212 31.93 13.44 -6.92
CA GLN A 212 31.94 14.91 -7.01
C GLN A 212 31.01 15.56 -5.96
N ILE A 213 29.90 14.91 -5.57
CA ILE A 213 29.05 15.44 -4.50
C ILE A 213 29.81 15.49 -3.18
N ARG A 214 30.71 14.53 -2.94
CA ARG A 214 31.51 14.45 -1.71
C ARG A 214 32.55 15.55 -1.59
N GLU A 215 33.02 16.08 -2.70
CA GLU A 215 33.99 17.19 -2.74
C GLU A 215 33.38 18.50 -2.22
N HIS A 216 32.05 18.67 -2.36
CA HIS A 216 31.33 19.88 -1.97
C HIS A 216 30.71 19.78 -0.56
N ARG A 217 31.42 19.21 0.43
CA ARG A 217 30.90 18.99 1.79
C ARG A 217 30.47 20.25 2.53
N ASN A 218 31.01 21.39 2.18
CA ASN A 218 30.72 22.68 2.82
C ASN A 218 29.60 23.46 2.14
N ALA A 219 29.02 22.95 1.06
CA ALA A 219 27.93 23.60 0.34
C ALA A 219 26.70 23.73 1.23
N ARG A 220 26.10 24.91 1.24
CA ARG A 220 24.90 25.22 2.05
C ARG A 220 23.85 25.90 1.20
N LEU A 221 22.58 25.65 1.53
CA LEU A 221 21.45 26.34 0.95
C LEU A 221 21.30 27.75 1.53
N THR A 222 20.80 28.68 0.74
CA THR A 222 20.40 30.00 1.20
C THR A 222 19.22 29.91 2.19
N SER A 223 18.98 30.97 2.96
CA SER A 223 17.84 31.01 3.88
C SER A 223 16.50 30.98 3.13
N GLU A 224 16.43 31.62 1.96
CA GLU A 224 15.25 31.64 1.10
C GLU A 224 14.90 30.22 0.59
N GLU A 225 15.89 29.49 0.07
CA GLU A 225 15.71 28.12 -0.42
C GLU A 225 15.24 27.17 0.67
N ARG A 226 15.80 27.30 1.90
CA ARG A 226 15.37 26.53 3.05
C ARG A 226 13.91 26.83 3.41
N GLY A 227 13.52 28.10 3.36
CA GLY A 227 12.14 28.53 3.60
C GLY A 227 11.15 27.97 2.58
N GLN A 228 11.53 27.95 1.30
CA GLN A 228 10.69 27.36 0.25
C GLN A 228 10.52 25.85 0.42
N ILE A 229 11.61 25.10 0.71
CA ILE A 229 11.52 23.65 0.96
C ILE A 229 10.61 23.36 2.14
N LYS A 230 10.68 24.16 3.22
CA LYS A 230 9.81 23.99 4.38
C LYS A 230 8.34 24.18 4.02
N LYS A 231 7.99 25.21 3.27
CA LYS A 231 6.61 25.46 2.80
C LYS A 231 6.09 24.31 1.91
N ASP A 232 6.92 23.82 0.98
CA ASP A 232 6.56 22.69 0.12
C ASP A 232 6.29 21.42 0.97
N ALA A 233 7.14 21.15 1.95
CA ALA A 233 6.97 20.01 2.85
C ALA A 233 5.73 20.12 3.73
N GLU A 234 5.44 21.28 4.32
CA GLU A 234 4.23 21.52 5.14
C GLU A 234 2.94 21.23 4.35
N ALA A 235 2.88 21.67 3.08
CA ALA A 235 1.74 21.40 2.21
C ALA A 235 1.54 19.88 1.93
N LEU A 236 2.64 19.13 1.77
CA LEU A 236 2.60 17.69 1.53
C LEU A 236 2.26 16.90 2.80
N VAL A 237 2.77 17.30 3.96
CA VAL A 237 2.45 16.68 5.26
C VAL A 237 0.95 16.71 5.50
N LEU A 238 0.32 17.87 5.34
CA LEU A 238 -1.12 18.03 5.59
C LEU A 238 -1.97 17.10 4.70
N SER A 239 -1.57 16.94 3.43
CA SER A 239 -2.31 16.08 2.49
C SER A 239 -2.17 14.57 2.82
N ARG A 240 -1.03 14.15 3.35
CA ARG A 240 -0.75 12.74 3.68
C ARG A 240 -1.23 12.34 5.06
N PHE A 241 -1.30 13.28 6.00
CA PHE A 241 -1.73 13.03 7.38
C PHE A 241 -3.07 12.28 7.45
N GLY A 242 -4.09 12.78 6.76
CA GLY A 242 -5.41 12.16 6.76
C GLY A 242 -5.45 10.75 6.20
N HIS A 243 -4.60 10.46 5.20
CA HIS A 243 -4.53 9.11 4.60
C HIS A 243 -3.93 8.08 5.56
N VAL A 244 -2.87 8.43 6.27
CA VAL A 244 -2.22 7.50 7.21
C VAL A 244 -3.04 7.37 8.49
N ALA A 245 -3.65 8.45 8.98
CA ALA A 245 -4.54 8.40 10.13
C ALA A 245 -5.72 7.45 9.87
N LEU A 246 -6.28 7.45 8.66
CA LEU A 246 -7.39 6.56 8.29
C LEU A 246 -7.00 5.07 8.25
N ASN A 247 -5.78 4.76 7.80
CA ASN A 247 -5.37 3.35 7.58
C ASN A 247 -4.55 2.76 8.74
N GLY A 248 -3.99 3.59 9.61
CA GLY A 248 -3.09 3.17 10.69
C GLY A 248 -3.77 2.97 12.05
N THR A 249 -4.94 3.58 12.28
CA THR A 249 -5.58 3.59 13.61
C THR A 249 -6.38 2.32 13.90
N ASP A 250 -6.89 1.62 12.90
CA ASP A 250 -7.79 0.47 13.09
C ASP A 250 -7.16 -0.60 13.99
N ASN A 251 -5.90 -0.99 13.74
CA ASN A 251 -5.23 -2.03 14.54
C ASN A 251 -4.94 -1.58 15.99
N ILE A 252 -4.71 -0.30 16.22
CA ILE A 252 -4.53 0.25 17.58
C ILE A 252 -5.89 0.21 18.30
N ILE A 253 -6.97 0.61 17.64
CA ILE A 253 -8.32 0.58 18.22
C ILE A 253 -8.74 -0.87 18.47
N ILE A 254 -8.50 -1.81 17.54
CA ILE A 254 -8.76 -3.23 17.74
C ILE A 254 -7.99 -3.74 18.96
N SER A 255 -6.70 -3.41 19.09
CA SER A 255 -5.90 -3.83 20.25
C SER A 255 -6.44 -3.28 21.57
N ALA A 256 -6.80 -2.00 21.62
CA ALA A 256 -7.24 -1.32 22.83
C ALA A 256 -8.69 -1.65 23.23
N VAL A 257 -9.58 -1.89 22.26
CA VAL A 257 -11.02 -2.06 22.51
C VAL A 257 -11.42 -3.53 22.52
N VAL A 258 -10.91 -4.32 21.57
CA VAL A 258 -11.32 -5.72 21.37
C VAL A 258 -10.31 -6.69 22.00
N GLY A 259 -9.02 -6.51 21.70
CA GLY A 259 -7.93 -7.33 22.22
C GLY A 259 -6.80 -7.51 21.19
N VAL A 260 -5.57 -7.59 21.67
CA VAL A 260 -4.37 -7.60 20.82
C VAL A 260 -4.25 -8.84 19.92
N LEU A 261 -4.76 -10.00 20.35
CA LEU A 261 -4.70 -11.25 19.57
C LEU A 261 -5.43 -11.12 18.22
N TRP A 262 -6.49 -10.31 18.16
CA TRP A 262 -7.21 -10.04 16.92
C TRP A 262 -6.37 -9.31 15.88
N VAL A 263 -5.42 -8.45 16.30
CA VAL A 263 -4.49 -7.78 15.40
C VAL A 263 -3.60 -8.80 14.68
N GLY A 264 -3.12 -9.83 15.41
CA GLY A 264 -2.34 -10.91 14.83
C GLY A 264 -3.11 -11.73 13.80
N ARG A 265 -4.35 -12.11 14.13
CA ARG A 265 -5.23 -12.85 13.21
C ARG A 265 -5.54 -12.03 11.97
N LEU A 266 -5.92 -10.76 12.16
CA LEU A 266 -6.23 -9.84 11.07
C LEU A 266 -5.01 -9.59 10.15
N SER A 267 -3.79 -9.60 10.70
CA SER A 267 -2.57 -9.38 9.92
C SER A 267 -2.33 -10.42 8.82
N ASN A 268 -2.85 -11.65 8.96
CA ASN A 268 -2.80 -12.66 7.91
C ASN A 268 -3.73 -12.31 6.74
N TYR A 269 -4.93 -11.81 7.04
CA TYR A 269 -5.87 -11.33 6.02
C TYR A 269 -5.35 -10.09 5.31
N THR A 270 -4.77 -9.16 6.07
CA THR A 270 -4.15 -7.95 5.51
C THR A 270 -3.00 -8.30 4.56
N LEU A 271 -2.15 -9.28 4.90
CA LEU A 271 -1.07 -9.74 4.02
C LEU A 271 -1.59 -10.21 2.66
N ILE A 272 -2.71 -10.95 2.64
CA ILE A 272 -3.33 -11.42 1.40
C ILE A 272 -3.87 -10.22 0.60
N CYS A 273 -4.65 -9.35 1.25
CA CYS A 273 -5.25 -8.18 0.62
C CYS A 273 -4.18 -7.22 0.06
N ASP A 274 -3.09 -6.97 0.80
CA ASP A 274 -2.00 -6.12 0.36
C ASP A 274 -1.23 -6.72 -0.81
N SER A 275 -1.10 -8.05 -0.85
CA SER A 275 -0.50 -8.77 -1.97
C SER A 275 -1.33 -8.58 -3.23
N VAL A 276 -2.65 -8.79 -3.16
CA VAL A 276 -3.58 -8.57 -4.28
C VAL A 276 -3.56 -7.10 -4.71
N THR A 277 -3.69 -6.17 -3.76
CA THR A 277 -3.65 -4.72 -4.03
C THR A 277 -2.37 -4.33 -4.75
N SER A 278 -1.23 -4.88 -4.34
CA SER A 278 0.07 -4.59 -4.94
C SER A 278 0.13 -4.96 -6.42
N VAL A 279 -0.43 -6.12 -6.78
CA VAL A 279 -0.51 -6.57 -8.19
C VAL A 279 -1.46 -5.67 -8.99
N LEU A 280 -2.65 -5.37 -8.44
CA LEU A 280 -3.63 -4.53 -9.10
C LEU A 280 -3.14 -3.09 -9.31
N CYS A 281 -2.43 -2.53 -8.33
CA CYS A 281 -1.80 -1.21 -8.45
C CYS A 281 -0.77 -1.15 -9.58
N GLN A 282 0.01 -2.21 -9.83
CA GLN A 282 0.95 -2.26 -10.95
C GLN A 282 0.22 -2.22 -12.31
N ILE A 283 -0.89 -2.97 -12.43
CA ILE A 283 -1.71 -2.95 -13.65
C ILE A 283 -2.28 -1.55 -13.89
N THR A 284 -2.84 -0.93 -12.85
CA THR A 284 -3.42 0.41 -12.94
C THR A 284 -2.36 1.47 -13.25
N ALA A 285 -1.18 1.39 -12.63
CA ALA A 285 -0.07 2.31 -12.86
C ALA A 285 0.45 2.26 -14.31
N ALA A 286 0.51 1.06 -14.90
CA ALA A 286 0.91 0.90 -16.31
C ALA A 286 -0.03 1.63 -17.27
N ILE A 287 -1.33 1.70 -16.96
CA ILE A 287 -2.34 2.37 -17.79
C ILE A 287 -2.35 3.89 -17.51
N THR A 288 -2.16 4.29 -16.27
CA THR A 288 -2.27 5.70 -15.86
C THR A 288 -0.95 6.47 -15.97
N GLY A 289 0.18 5.81 -16.23
CA GLY A 289 1.50 6.44 -16.31
C GLY A 289 1.64 7.53 -17.38
N SER A 290 0.79 7.53 -18.41
CA SER A 290 0.77 8.55 -19.47
C SER A 290 -0.29 9.65 -19.28
N LEU A 291 -1.08 9.59 -18.20
CA LEU A 291 -2.21 10.52 -18.00
C LEU A 291 -1.77 11.99 -17.97
N GLY A 292 -0.63 12.30 -17.37
CA GLY A 292 -0.12 13.67 -17.31
C GLY A 292 0.10 14.25 -18.70
N ASN A 293 0.74 13.49 -19.60
CA ASN A 293 0.95 13.92 -21.00
C ASN A 293 -0.39 13.98 -21.76
N PHE A 294 -1.27 13.01 -21.54
CA PHE A 294 -2.59 13.00 -22.18
C PHE A 294 -3.40 14.26 -21.85
N PHE A 295 -3.48 14.65 -20.59
CA PHE A 295 -4.21 15.87 -20.17
C PHE A 295 -3.50 17.17 -20.55
N ALA A 296 -2.23 17.13 -20.95
CA ALA A 296 -1.52 18.29 -21.49
C ALA A 296 -1.83 18.54 -22.97
N THR A 297 -2.29 17.52 -23.71
CA THR A 297 -2.51 17.57 -25.16
C THR A 297 -3.97 17.44 -25.59
N GLU A 298 -4.78 16.76 -24.77
CA GLU A 298 -6.16 16.43 -25.07
C GLU A 298 -7.14 17.27 -24.25
N ASP A 299 -8.37 17.38 -24.74
CA ASP A 299 -9.44 18.13 -24.09
C ASP A 299 -10.09 17.37 -22.91
N LYS A 300 -10.93 18.07 -22.15
CA LYS A 300 -11.64 17.50 -20.99
C LYS A 300 -12.62 16.38 -21.35
N HIS A 301 -13.19 16.40 -22.57
CA HIS A 301 -14.13 15.37 -23.05
C HIS A 301 -13.38 14.06 -23.35
N ALA A 302 -12.25 14.13 -24.02
CA ALA A 302 -11.37 12.98 -24.21
C ALA A 302 -10.86 12.42 -22.87
N GLY A 303 -10.52 13.31 -21.92
CA GLY A 303 -10.16 12.95 -20.55
C GLY A 303 -11.27 12.20 -19.82
N TYR A 304 -12.52 12.62 -19.95
CA TYR A 304 -13.66 11.93 -19.37
C TYR A 304 -13.94 10.57 -20.04
N ALA A 305 -13.77 10.48 -21.35
CA ALA A 305 -13.89 9.20 -22.07
C ALA A 305 -12.81 8.19 -21.60
N LEU A 306 -11.58 8.64 -21.41
CA LEU A 306 -10.50 7.82 -20.86
C LEU A 306 -10.79 7.41 -19.40
N PHE A 307 -11.29 8.35 -18.58
CA PHE A 307 -11.70 8.05 -17.20
C PHE A 307 -12.72 6.91 -17.14
N LYS A 308 -13.76 6.92 -17.98
CA LYS A 308 -14.77 5.84 -18.03
C LYS A 308 -14.14 4.47 -18.32
N LYS A 309 -13.16 4.42 -19.24
CA LYS A 309 -12.47 3.18 -19.60
C LYS A 309 -11.62 2.68 -18.41
N VAL A 310 -10.80 3.53 -17.81
CA VAL A 310 -9.95 3.14 -16.67
C VAL A 310 -10.80 2.76 -15.46
N GLU A 311 -11.89 3.49 -15.19
CA GLU A 311 -12.83 3.22 -14.11
C GLU A 311 -13.54 1.87 -14.31
N PHE A 312 -13.90 1.52 -15.55
CA PHE A 312 -14.47 0.23 -15.89
C PHE A 312 -13.49 -0.92 -15.63
N LEU A 313 -12.24 -0.80 -16.08
CA LEU A 313 -11.22 -1.81 -15.83
C LEU A 313 -10.96 -1.99 -14.33
N ASN A 314 -10.86 -0.87 -13.60
CA ASN A 314 -10.65 -0.89 -12.17
C ASN A 314 -11.82 -1.57 -11.44
N PHE A 315 -13.07 -1.28 -11.86
CA PHE A 315 -14.26 -1.98 -11.37
C PHE A 315 -14.17 -3.49 -11.60
N TRP A 316 -13.78 -3.94 -12.81
CA TRP A 316 -13.66 -5.37 -13.11
C TRP A 316 -12.63 -6.05 -12.21
N LEU A 317 -11.43 -5.47 -12.13
CA LEU A 317 -10.33 -6.05 -11.36
C LEU A 317 -10.64 -6.10 -9.85
N TYR A 318 -11.06 -4.98 -9.26
CA TYR A 318 -11.37 -4.93 -7.83
C TYR A 318 -12.69 -5.62 -7.48
N GLY A 319 -13.68 -5.60 -8.37
CA GLY A 319 -14.94 -6.32 -8.19
C GLY A 319 -14.78 -7.82 -8.23
N PHE A 320 -14.00 -8.34 -9.18
CA PHE A 320 -13.60 -9.75 -9.22
C PHE A 320 -12.84 -10.15 -7.94
N SER A 321 -11.84 -9.36 -7.56
CA SER A 321 -11.04 -9.62 -6.36
C SER A 321 -11.88 -9.54 -5.08
N PHE A 322 -12.84 -8.64 -5.00
CA PHE A 322 -13.80 -8.57 -3.88
C PHE A 322 -14.55 -9.88 -3.71
N ILE A 323 -15.12 -10.42 -4.78
CA ILE A 323 -15.85 -11.69 -4.75
C ILE A 323 -14.90 -12.83 -4.37
N ALA A 324 -13.69 -12.86 -4.94
CA ALA A 324 -12.69 -13.86 -4.63
C ALA A 324 -12.25 -13.81 -3.15
N LEU A 325 -12.04 -12.63 -2.62
CA LEU A 325 -11.70 -12.45 -1.20
C LEU A 325 -12.83 -12.94 -0.29
N VAL A 326 -14.09 -12.55 -0.53
CA VAL A 326 -15.20 -13.02 0.32
C VAL A 326 -15.35 -14.54 0.30
N THR A 327 -15.16 -15.16 -0.87
CA THR A 327 -15.38 -16.60 -1.03
C THR A 327 -14.20 -17.45 -0.58
N LEU A 328 -12.97 -16.98 -0.73
CA LEU A 328 -11.76 -17.78 -0.60
C LEU A 328 -10.88 -17.44 0.63
N LEU A 329 -11.01 -16.25 1.26
CA LEU A 329 -10.13 -15.84 2.35
C LEU A 329 -10.16 -16.83 3.53
N ASP A 330 -11.33 -17.11 4.10
CA ASP A 330 -11.43 -18.02 5.25
C ASP A 330 -10.95 -19.44 4.94
N PRO A 331 -11.39 -20.08 3.82
CA PRO A 331 -10.85 -21.39 3.44
C PRO A 331 -9.34 -21.39 3.21
N PHE A 332 -8.81 -20.34 2.57
CA PHE A 332 -7.37 -20.22 2.36
C PHE A 332 -6.61 -20.09 3.69
N VAL A 333 -7.04 -19.21 4.58
CA VAL A 333 -6.39 -19.02 5.89
C VAL A 333 -6.50 -20.30 6.72
N GLN A 334 -7.62 -21.02 6.65
CA GLN A 334 -7.80 -22.29 7.33
C GLN A 334 -6.77 -23.34 6.87
N ILE A 335 -6.53 -23.45 5.58
CA ILE A 335 -5.57 -24.39 4.99
C ILE A 335 -4.12 -23.95 5.26
N TRP A 336 -3.84 -22.66 5.10
CA TRP A 336 -2.50 -22.11 5.18
C TRP A 336 -1.98 -21.91 6.60
N ALA A 337 -2.78 -21.25 7.45
CA ALA A 337 -2.37 -20.83 8.80
C ALA A 337 -3.01 -21.66 9.91
N GLY A 338 -4.10 -22.37 9.58
CA GLY A 338 -4.86 -23.19 10.53
C GLY A 338 -6.16 -22.54 11.03
N GLY A 339 -7.08 -23.37 11.52
CA GLY A 339 -8.44 -22.94 11.89
C GLY A 339 -8.50 -21.87 12.99
N ARG A 340 -7.49 -21.83 13.88
CA ARG A 340 -7.41 -20.79 14.95
C ARG A 340 -7.28 -19.36 14.44
N PHE A 341 -6.82 -19.18 13.20
CA PHE A 341 -6.65 -17.86 12.57
C PHE A 341 -7.86 -17.44 11.73
N VAL A 342 -8.88 -18.28 11.58
CA VAL A 342 -10.07 -17.97 10.80
C VAL A 342 -10.92 -16.93 11.53
N LEU A 343 -11.24 -15.82 10.84
CA LEU A 343 -12.00 -14.71 11.40
C LEU A 343 -13.53 -14.85 11.19
N GLY A 344 -13.91 -15.64 10.19
CA GLY A 344 -15.31 -15.86 9.82
C GLY A 344 -15.86 -14.90 8.78
N LEU A 345 -16.94 -15.34 8.13
CA LEU A 345 -17.50 -14.68 6.95
C LEU A 345 -17.87 -13.19 7.16
N PRO A 346 -18.46 -12.75 8.29
CA PRO A 346 -18.78 -11.32 8.47
C PRO A 346 -17.55 -10.43 8.42
N ILE A 347 -16.45 -10.84 9.07
CA ILE A 347 -15.20 -10.08 9.08
C ILE A 347 -14.55 -10.12 7.70
N SER A 348 -14.56 -11.27 7.01
CA SER A 348 -14.06 -11.41 5.64
C SER A 348 -14.82 -10.51 4.66
N ILE A 349 -16.13 -10.37 4.80
CA ILE A 349 -16.93 -9.42 4.01
C ILE A 349 -16.50 -7.97 4.31
N ALA A 350 -16.34 -7.59 5.57
CA ALA A 350 -15.93 -6.24 5.94
C ALA A 350 -14.55 -5.88 5.39
N ILE A 351 -13.60 -6.82 5.45
CA ILE A 351 -12.25 -6.67 4.86
C ILE A 351 -12.36 -6.47 3.34
N ALA A 352 -13.11 -7.34 2.66
CA ALA A 352 -13.25 -7.29 1.21
C ALA A 352 -13.99 -6.03 0.73
N ILE A 353 -15.00 -5.53 1.46
CA ILE A 353 -15.67 -4.25 1.17
C ILE A 353 -14.65 -3.09 1.26
N ASN A 354 -13.86 -3.05 2.34
CA ASN A 354 -12.83 -2.01 2.50
C ASN A 354 -11.79 -2.07 1.39
N PHE A 355 -11.36 -3.27 0.99
CA PHE A 355 -10.46 -3.49 -0.16
C PHE A 355 -11.08 -2.95 -1.46
N PHE A 356 -12.33 -3.31 -1.77
CA PHE A 356 -13.03 -2.85 -2.97
C PHE A 356 -13.18 -1.33 -3.00
N VAL A 357 -13.67 -0.74 -1.91
CA VAL A 357 -13.87 0.71 -1.83
C VAL A 357 -12.54 1.46 -1.96
N ALA A 358 -11.49 1.02 -1.27
CA ALA A 358 -10.17 1.65 -1.38
C ALA A 358 -9.61 1.58 -2.81
N GLY A 359 -9.72 0.42 -3.46
CA GLY A 359 -9.26 0.22 -4.82
C GLY A 359 -10.06 1.01 -5.85
N TYR A 360 -11.38 1.03 -5.72
CA TYR A 360 -12.26 1.80 -6.59
C TYR A 360 -12.00 3.31 -6.49
N MET A 361 -11.81 3.82 -5.26
CA MET A 361 -11.48 5.23 -5.01
C MET A 361 -10.10 5.63 -5.53
N ASN A 362 -9.17 4.68 -5.69
CA ASN A 362 -7.83 4.98 -6.19
C ASN A 362 -7.85 5.56 -7.61
N THR A 363 -8.75 5.09 -8.49
CA THR A 363 -8.90 5.69 -9.83
C THR A 363 -9.31 7.15 -9.76
N LEU A 364 -10.28 7.49 -8.93
CA LEU A 364 -10.70 8.88 -8.72
C LEU A 364 -9.54 9.74 -8.21
N TRP A 365 -8.76 9.22 -7.27
CA TRP A 365 -7.59 9.90 -6.74
C TRP A 365 -6.52 10.14 -7.81
N VAL A 366 -6.21 9.15 -8.66
CA VAL A 366 -5.22 9.29 -9.75
C VAL A 366 -5.63 10.39 -10.70
N PHE A 367 -6.86 10.39 -11.22
CA PHE A 367 -7.33 11.42 -12.14
C PHE A 367 -7.39 12.81 -11.49
N ARG A 368 -7.86 12.88 -10.24
CA ARG A 368 -7.91 14.11 -9.48
C ARG A 368 -6.53 14.71 -9.23
N SER A 369 -5.54 13.89 -8.91
CA SER A 369 -4.15 14.33 -8.69
C SER A 369 -3.49 14.79 -10.00
N THR A 370 -3.74 14.10 -11.10
CA THR A 370 -3.24 14.48 -12.43
C THR A 370 -3.82 15.82 -12.90
N LEU A 371 -5.08 16.09 -12.59
CA LEU A 371 -5.74 17.36 -12.89
C LEU A 371 -5.44 18.48 -11.87
N GLY A 372 -4.61 18.23 -10.87
CA GLY A 372 -4.19 19.24 -9.89
C GLY A 372 -5.28 19.69 -8.91
N LEU A 373 -6.36 18.92 -8.75
CA LEU A 373 -7.51 19.27 -7.91
C LEU A 373 -7.24 19.04 -6.40
N PHE A 374 -6.13 19.58 -5.89
CA PHE A 374 -5.71 19.38 -4.49
C PHE A 374 -6.45 20.31 -3.51
N LYS A 375 -6.72 21.56 -3.93
CA LYS A 375 -7.37 22.56 -3.07
C LYS A 375 -8.81 22.17 -2.71
N GLN A 376 -9.53 21.57 -3.67
CA GLN A 376 -10.92 21.18 -3.54
C GLN A 376 -11.06 19.89 -2.70
N GLY A 377 -10.89 19.93 -1.44
CA GLY A 377 -11.05 18.76 -0.57
C GLY A 377 -9.83 18.45 0.28
N LYS A 378 -9.01 19.46 0.55
CA LYS A 378 -7.84 19.33 1.43
C LYS A 378 -8.20 18.85 2.85
N PHE A 379 -9.39 19.17 3.34
CA PHE A 379 -9.86 18.75 4.67
C PHE A 379 -10.59 17.41 4.70
N ARG A 380 -10.98 16.88 3.54
CA ARG A 380 -11.70 15.60 3.46
C ARG A 380 -10.99 14.45 4.18
N PRO A 381 -9.68 14.18 3.96
CA PRO A 381 -9.01 13.06 4.62
C PRO A 381 -9.04 13.18 6.15
N ILE A 382 -8.97 14.40 6.68
CA ILE A 382 -9.04 14.67 8.13
C ILE A 382 -10.44 14.36 8.65
N LEU A 383 -11.48 14.81 7.95
CA LEU A 383 -12.87 14.55 8.35
C LEU A 383 -13.17 13.04 8.33
N VAL A 384 -12.72 12.34 7.31
CA VAL A 384 -12.87 10.87 7.23
C VAL A 384 -12.14 10.18 8.38
N ALA A 385 -10.91 10.61 8.71
CA ALA A 385 -10.13 10.04 9.79
C ALA A 385 -10.79 10.26 11.17
N ILE A 386 -11.28 11.47 11.44
CA ILE A 386 -11.98 11.77 12.69
C ILE A 386 -13.25 10.92 12.81
N LEU A 387 -14.08 10.89 11.76
CA LEU A 387 -15.30 10.09 11.74
C LEU A 387 -14.98 8.59 11.90
N ASN A 388 -13.93 8.10 11.23
CA ASN A 388 -13.48 6.72 11.36
C ASN A 388 -13.09 6.39 12.81
N ILE A 389 -12.26 7.19 13.46
CA ILE A 389 -11.83 6.95 14.85
C ILE A 389 -13.04 6.88 15.78
N VAL A 390 -13.96 7.85 15.69
CA VAL A 390 -15.16 7.88 16.54
C VAL A 390 -16.03 6.66 16.30
N LEU A 391 -16.34 6.33 15.05
CA LEU A 391 -17.14 5.17 14.70
C LEU A 391 -16.45 3.86 15.07
N SER A 392 -15.13 3.75 14.89
CA SER A 392 -14.35 2.56 15.23
C SER A 392 -14.36 2.27 16.73
N ILE A 393 -14.30 3.30 17.58
CA ILE A 393 -14.40 3.12 19.03
C ILE A 393 -15.81 2.68 19.42
N VAL A 394 -16.84 3.32 18.88
CA VAL A 394 -18.25 3.01 19.21
C VAL A 394 -18.63 1.61 18.69
N LEU A 395 -18.46 1.37 17.39
CA LEU A 395 -18.86 0.09 16.78
C LEU A 395 -17.92 -1.04 17.17
N GLY A 396 -16.65 -0.75 17.48
CA GLY A 396 -15.71 -1.73 18.02
C GLY A 396 -16.13 -2.27 19.39
N ARG A 397 -16.70 -1.42 20.26
CA ARG A 397 -17.28 -1.86 21.54
C ARG A 397 -18.55 -2.68 21.38
N LEU A 398 -19.35 -2.40 20.35
CA LEU A 398 -20.63 -3.07 20.11
C LEU A 398 -20.46 -4.40 19.35
N TRP A 399 -19.62 -4.42 18.32
CA TRP A 399 -19.52 -5.52 17.34
C TRP A 399 -18.09 -6.07 17.19
N GLY A 400 -17.18 -5.71 18.09
CA GLY A 400 -15.79 -6.17 18.06
C GLY A 400 -15.03 -5.78 16.78
N VAL A 401 -14.22 -6.68 16.25
CA VAL A 401 -13.39 -6.44 15.04
C VAL A 401 -14.24 -6.07 13.82
N PHE A 402 -15.40 -6.75 13.65
CA PHE A 402 -16.33 -6.41 12.57
C PHE A 402 -16.74 -4.93 12.64
N GLY A 403 -17.07 -4.44 13.85
CA GLY A 403 -17.46 -3.06 14.07
C GLY A 403 -16.41 -2.05 13.66
N VAL A 404 -15.13 -2.30 13.98
CA VAL A 404 -14.01 -1.42 13.59
C VAL A 404 -13.85 -1.38 12.08
N LEU A 405 -13.85 -2.54 11.41
CA LEU A 405 -13.73 -2.63 9.96
C LEU A 405 -14.94 -2.02 9.23
N PHE A 406 -16.14 -2.21 9.79
CA PHE A 406 -17.36 -1.60 9.26
C PHE A 406 -17.37 -0.08 9.43
N ALA A 407 -16.81 0.45 10.51
CA ALA A 407 -16.61 1.89 10.73
C ALA A 407 -15.73 2.52 9.64
N THR A 408 -14.69 1.82 9.21
CA THR A 408 -13.80 2.26 8.13
C THR A 408 -14.53 2.35 6.79
N PHE A 409 -15.37 1.36 6.48
CA PHE A 409 -16.26 1.43 5.31
C PHE A 409 -17.26 2.60 5.45
N LEU A 410 -17.93 2.72 6.59
CA LEU A 410 -18.98 3.71 6.81
C LEU A 410 -18.44 5.15 6.72
N SER A 411 -17.27 5.42 7.29
CA SER A 411 -16.63 6.73 7.22
C SER A 411 -16.24 7.13 5.79
N ARG A 412 -15.76 6.16 4.98
CA ARG A 412 -15.50 6.37 3.55
C ARG A 412 -16.79 6.54 2.74
N ALA A 413 -17.82 5.76 3.04
CA ALA A 413 -19.11 5.85 2.38
C ALA A 413 -19.82 7.18 2.65
N ALA A 414 -19.75 7.67 3.89
CA ALA A 414 -20.39 8.91 4.27
C ALA A 414 -19.74 10.16 3.63
N ILE A 415 -18.44 10.12 3.36
CA ILE A 415 -17.72 11.29 2.87
C ILE A 415 -17.10 11.03 1.49
N SER A 416 -16.17 10.08 1.39
CA SER A 416 -15.32 9.93 0.20
C SER A 416 -16.07 9.46 -1.04
N LEU A 417 -17.00 8.51 -0.89
CA LEU A 417 -17.75 7.93 -2.03
C LEU A 417 -18.64 8.94 -2.77
N TRP A 418 -19.02 10.04 -2.11
CA TRP A 418 -19.80 11.13 -2.71
C TRP A 418 -18.92 12.29 -3.13
N TYR A 419 -18.01 12.70 -2.28
CA TYR A 419 -17.26 13.93 -2.43
C TYR A 419 -16.22 13.87 -3.56
N ASP A 420 -15.45 12.79 -3.66
CA ASP A 420 -14.41 12.67 -4.69
C ASP A 420 -14.97 12.62 -6.11
N PRO A 421 -16.04 11.83 -6.41
CA PRO A 421 -16.67 11.87 -7.72
C PRO A 421 -17.23 13.26 -8.05
N LEU A 422 -17.87 13.93 -7.07
CA LEU A 422 -18.46 15.27 -7.30
C LEU A 422 -17.37 16.29 -7.68
N ILE A 423 -16.23 16.30 -6.97
CA ILE A 423 -15.12 17.21 -7.30
C ILE A 423 -14.57 16.92 -8.67
N LEU A 424 -14.29 15.64 -8.97
CA LEU A 424 -13.67 15.26 -10.23
C LEU A 424 -14.57 15.61 -11.43
N HIS A 425 -15.88 15.33 -11.33
CA HIS A 425 -16.80 15.63 -12.42
C HIS A 425 -17.06 17.12 -12.57
N ARG A 426 -17.25 17.87 -11.45
CA ARG A 426 -17.56 19.30 -11.49
C ARG A 426 -16.37 20.18 -11.89
N TYR A 427 -15.18 19.94 -11.32
CA TYR A 427 -14.02 20.80 -11.52
C TYR A 427 -12.99 20.22 -12.49
N GLY A 428 -12.96 18.88 -12.67
CA GLY A 428 -12.03 18.22 -13.58
C GLY A 428 -12.57 18.10 -15.00
N PHE A 429 -13.73 17.49 -15.13
CA PHE A 429 -14.32 17.21 -16.44
C PHE A 429 -15.41 18.20 -16.85
N GLU A 430 -15.95 18.98 -15.90
CA GLU A 430 -17.06 19.91 -16.12
C GLU A 430 -18.35 19.24 -16.66
N VAL A 431 -18.61 18.02 -16.18
CA VAL A 431 -19.78 17.21 -16.55
C VAL A 431 -20.62 16.83 -15.33
N SER A 432 -21.89 16.45 -15.60
CA SER A 432 -22.77 15.98 -14.53
C SER A 432 -22.25 14.68 -13.89
N CYS A 433 -22.31 14.61 -12.56
CA CYS A 433 -21.94 13.42 -11.79
C CYS A 433 -23.05 12.34 -11.76
N LYS A 434 -24.31 12.67 -12.16
CA LYS A 434 -25.44 11.73 -12.11
C LYS A 434 -25.20 10.42 -12.89
N PRO A 435 -24.64 10.44 -14.15
CA PRO A 435 -24.35 9.21 -14.87
C PRO A 435 -23.29 8.32 -14.19
N PHE A 436 -22.35 8.92 -13.47
CA PHE A 436 -21.36 8.18 -12.69
C PHE A 436 -22.04 7.39 -11.55
N PHE A 437 -22.89 8.04 -10.75
CA PHE A 437 -23.59 7.37 -9.66
C PHE A 437 -24.56 6.29 -10.18
N ALA A 438 -25.24 6.52 -11.30
CA ALA A 438 -26.09 5.51 -11.90
C ALA A 438 -25.31 4.25 -12.33
N ARG A 439 -24.09 4.44 -12.89
CA ARG A 439 -23.20 3.32 -13.22
C ARG A 439 -22.69 2.63 -11.95
N TYR A 440 -22.26 3.41 -10.94
CA TYR A 440 -21.75 2.91 -9.67
C TYR A 440 -22.78 2.01 -8.97
N PHE A 441 -24.02 2.49 -8.80
CA PHE A 441 -25.07 1.70 -8.14
C PHE A 441 -25.46 0.45 -8.93
N ARG A 442 -25.54 0.51 -10.25
CA ARG A 442 -25.77 -0.70 -11.08
C ARG A 442 -24.66 -1.74 -10.90
N ARG A 443 -23.40 -1.30 -10.81
CA ARG A 443 -22.26 -2.18 -10.59
C ARG A 443 -22.25 -2.78 -9.19
N VAL A 444 -22.57 -2.00 -8.17
CA VAL A 444 -22.71 -2.49 -6.79
C VAL A 444 -23.85 -3.54 -6.72
N LEU A 445 -24.98 -3.28 -7.35
CA LEU A 445 -26.09 -4.23 -7.41
C LEU A 445 -25.66 -5.54 -8.09
N LEU A 446 -24.95 -5.45 -9.21
CA LEU A 446 -24.42 -6.63 -9.91
C LEU A 446 -23.43 -7.40 -9.02
N LEU A 447 -22.49 -6.71 -8.35
CA LEU A 447 -21.56 -7.35 -7.43
C LEU A 447 -22.27 -8.06 -6.29
N THR A 448 -23.30 -7.43 -5.71
CA THR A 448 -24.09 -8.03 -4.63
C THR A 448 -24.84 -9.28 -5.13
N ALA A 449 -25.45 -9.24 -6.31
CA ALA A 449 -26.12 -10.38 -6.89
C ALA A 449 -25.15 -11.54 -7.17
N VAL A 450 -23.98 -11.25 -7.75
CA VAL A 450 -22.94 -12.27 -7.99
C VAL A 450 -22.41 -12.83 -6.68
N LEU A 451 -22.20 -11.99 -5.66
CA LEU A 451 -21.75 -12.44 -4.35
C LEU A 451 -22.76 -13.39 -3.71
N ILE A 452 -24.05 -13.04 -3.72
CA ILE A 452 -25.12 -13.90 -3.20
C ILE A 452 -25.10 -15.25 -3.93
N ALA A 453 -25.03 -15.25 -5.26
CA ALA A 453 -24.95 -16.49 -6.05
C ALA A 453 -23.73 -17.34 -5.65
N MET A 454 -22.55 -16.72 -5.47
CA MET A 454 -21.33 -17.42 -5.06
C MET A 454 -21.41 -18.01 -3.66
N LEU A 455 -22.02 -17.28 -2.71
CA LEU A 455 -22.24 -17.78 -1.34
C LEU A 455 -23.24 -18.92 -1.31
N THR A 456 -24.31 -18.85 -2.15
CA THR A 456 -25.28 -19.94 -2.31
C THR A 456 -24.62 -21.19 -2.90
N ILE A 457 -23.79 -21.06 -3.95
CA ILE A 457 -23.02 -22.16 -4.52
C ILE A 457 -22.11 -22.79 -3.43
N ARG A 458 -21.40 -21.97 -2.67
CA ARG A 458 -20.54 -22.43 -1.58
C ARG A 458 -21.33 -23.24 -0.52
N HIS A 459 -22.52 -22.79 -0.18
CA HIS A 459 -23.33 -23.43 0.86
C HIS A 459 -24.02 -24.70 0.36
N VAL A 460 -24.65 -24.67 -0.80
CA VAL A 460 -25.48 -25.77 -1.32
C VAL A 460 -24.61 -26.88 -1.95
N VAL A 461 -23.66 -26.52 -2.82
CA VAL A 461 -22.93 -27.51 -3.62
C VAL A 461 -21.78 -28.17 -2.85
N LEU A 462 -21.20 -27.46 -1.91
CA LEU A 462 -19.96 -27.89 -1.24
C LEU A 462 -20.12 -28.13 0.28
N SER A 463 -21.33 -28.26 0.78
CA SER A 463 -21.59 -28.43 2.22
C SER A 463 -20.91 -29.66 2.83
N SER A 464 -20.82 -30.76 2.10
CA SER A 464 -20.22 -32.05 2.52
C SER A 464 -18.76 -32.23 2.11
N ALA A 465 -18.18 -31.33 1.34
CA ALA A 465 -16.79 -31.47 0.85
C ALA A 465 -15.75 -31.13 1.94
N THR A 466 -14.57 -31.79 1.87
CA THR A 466 -13.41 -31.42 2.70
C THR A 466 -12.96 -29.99 2.41
N THR A 467 -12.31 -29.33 3.39
CA THR A 467 -11.87 -27.94 3.24
C THR A 467 -10.99 -27.71 2.01
N VAL A 468 -10.06 -28.64 1.73
CA VAL A 468 -9.15 -28.55 0.60
C VAL A 468 -9.91 -28.68 -0.73
N LEU A 469 -10.79 -29.69 -0.85
CA LEU A 469 -11.60 -29.90 -2.05
C LEU A 469 -12.54 -28.71 -2.29
N ARG A 470 -13.17 -28.23 -1.22
CA ARG A 470 -14.04 -27.04 -1.26
C ARG A 470 -13.26 -25.82 -1.75
N PHE A 471 -12.07 -25.59 -1.23
CA PHE A 471 -11.21 -24.48 -1.68
C PHE A 471 -10.82 -24.61 -3.15
N ALA A 472 -10.39 -25.78 -3.62
CA ALA A 472 -9.99 -26.02 -5.00
C ALA A 472 -11.17 -25.78 -5.97
N VAL A 473 -12.34 -26.37 -5.69
CA VAL A 473 -13.54 -26.20 -6.53
C VAL A 473 -14.01 -24.73 -6.50
N MET A 474 -14.06 -24.09 -5.31
CA MET A 474 -14.46 -22.69 -5.21
C MET A 474 -13.47 -21.76 -5.91
N THR A 475 -12.20 -22.08 -5.98
CA THR A 475 -11.22 -21.28 -6.74
C THR A 475 -11.55 -21.31 -8.24
N MET A 476 -11.84 -22.51 -8.80
CA MET A 476 -12.25 -22.63 -10.20
C MET A 476 -13.57 -21.92 -10.48
N VAL A 477 -14.58 -22.12 -9.63
CA VAL A 477 -15.89 -21.49 -9.75
C VAL A 477 -15.76 -19.96 -9.67
N THR A 478 -14.96 -19.46 -8.73
CA THR A 478 -14.71 -18.02 -8.57
C THR A 478 -13.94 -17.43 -9.75
N ALA A 479 -13.03 -18.17 -10.35
CA ALA A 479 -12.32 -17.71 -11.55
C ALA A 479 -13.27 -17.60 -12.77
N ILE A 480 -14.25 -18.48 -12.89
CA ILE A 480 -15.12 -18.57 -14.08
C ILE A 480 -16.40 -17.76 -13.93
N VAL A 481 -17.17 -18.02 -12.88
CA VAL A 481 -18.56 -17.52 -12.77
C VAL A 481 -18.65 -15.99 -12.72
N PRO A 482 -17.93 -15.27 -11.84
CA PRO A 482 -18.00 -13.80 -11.82
C PRO A 482 -17.55 -13.18 -13.14
N ASN A 483 -16.46 -13.70 -13.75
CA ASN A 483 -15.97 -13.18 -15.02
C ASN A 483 -16.94 -13.46 -16.17
N ALA A 484 -17.60 -14.61 -16.20
CA ALA A 484 -18.64 -14.93 -17.18
C ALA A 484 -19.85 -13.97 -17.04
N ILE A 485 -20.30 -13.71 -15.81
CA ILE A 485 -21.40 -12.78 -15.55
C ILE A 485 -21.01 -11.36 -15.94
N PHE A 486 -19.79 -10.89 -15.59
CA PHE A 486 -19.30 -9.57 -16.00
C PHE A 486 -19.21 -9.46 -17.52
N TRP A 487 -18.71 -10.51 -18.19
CA TRP A 487 -18.65 -10.56 -19.63
C TRP A 487 -20.06 -10.47 -20.25
N LEU A 488 -21.03 -11.24 -19.77
CA LEU A 488 -22.41 -11.18 -20.25
C LEU A 488 -23.03 -9.79 -20.06
N ALA A 489 -22.79 -9.16 -18.90
CA ALA A 489 -23.33 -7.85 -18.56
C ALA A 489 -22.72 -6.72 -19.41
N TYR A 490 -21.42 -6.82 -19.75
CA TYR A 490 -20.66 -5.70 -20.33
C TYR A 490 -20.12 -5.95 -21.74
N ARG A 491 -20.33 -7.12 -22.37
CA ARG A 491 -19.80 -7.46 -23.72
C ARG A 491 -20.20 -6.49 -24.82
N ARG A 492 -21.27 -5.69 -24.62
CA ARG A 492 -21.77 -4.69 -25.56
C ARG A 492 -21.39 -3.26 -25.22
N CYS A 493 -20.67 -3.02 -24.10
CA CYS A 493 -20.23 -1.67 -23.71
C CYS A 493 -19.02 -1.22 -24.52
N GLU A 494 -18.91 0.08 -24.77
CA GLU A 494 -17.76 0.70 -25.44
C GLU A 494 -16.45 0.46 -24.71
N GLU A 495 -16.48 0.52 -23.37
CA GLU A 495 -15.31 0.31 -22.55
C GLU A 495 -14.75 -1.12 -22.68
N TYR A 496 -15.61 -2.13 -22.75
CA TYR A 496 -15.21 -3.51 -22.99
C TYR A 496 -14.64 -3.69 -24.40
N ALA A 497 -15.30 -3.12 -25.42
CA ALA A 497 -14.83 -3.18 -26.80
C ALA A 497 -13.43 -2.58 -26.95
N TYR A 498 -13.15 -1.48 -26.27
CA TYR A 498 -11.82 -0.84 -26.21
C TYR A 498 -10.74 -1.77 -25.66
N PHE A 499 -10.98 -2.43 -24.52
CA PHE A 499 -9.99 -3.35 -23.96
C PHE A 499 -9.82 -4.61 -24.80
N ARG A 500 -10.90 -5.11 -25.39
CA ARG A 500 -10.86 -6.24 -26.31
C ARG A 500 -9.97 -5.94 -27.53
N SER A 501 -10.05 -4.74 -28.10
CA SER A 501 -9.20 -4.34 -29.23
C SER A 501 -7.72 -4.29 -28.81
N ILE A 502 -7.40 -3.71 -27.65
CA ILE A 502 -6.02 -3.67 -27.15
C ILE A 502 -5.45 -5.09 -26.98
N VAL A 503 -6.19 -6.01 -26.37
CA VAL A 503 -5.76 -7.39 -26.19
C VAL A 503 -5.58 -8.09 -27.54
N LYS A 504 -6.50 -7.89 -28.49
CA LYS A 504 -6.40 -8.46 -29.83
C LYS A 504 -5.16 -7.96 -30.57
N ASP A 505 -4.94 -6.64 -30.56
CA ASP A 505 -3.89 -6.03 -31.39
C ASP A 505 -2.49 -6.14 -30.78
N ARG A 506 -2.37 -6.08 -29.44
CA ARG A 506 -1.06 -6.08 -28.76
C ARG A 506 -0.63 -7.43 -28.19
N VAL A 507 -1.56 -8.35 -27.93
CA VAL A 507 -1.25 -9.65 -27.31
C VAL A 507 -1.43 -10.78 -28.30
N ILE A 508 -2.59 -10.84 -28.98
CA ILE A 508 -2.93 -11.97 -29.87
C ILE A 508 -2.28 -11.84 -31.24
N ALA A 509 -2.28 -10.66 -31.86
CA ALA A 509 -1.71 -10.45 -33.19
C ALA A 509 -0.19 -10.73 -33.26
N PRO A 510 0.66 -10.30 -32.31
CA PRO A 510 2.08 -10.61 -32.34
C PRO A 510 2.39 -12.11 -32.11
N VAL A 511 1.54 -12.81 -31.35
CA VAL A 511 1.70 -14.26 -31.11
C VAL A 511 1.33 -15.05 -32.35
N ARG A 512 0.28 -14.65 -33.09
CA ARG A 512 -0.07 -15.27 -34.38
C ARG A 512 0.98 -15.03 -35.45
N GLY A 513 1.57 -13.81 -35.51
CA GLY A 513 2.63 -13.50 -36.48
C GLY A 513 3.99 -14.19 -36.21
N LYS A 514 4.18 -14.82 -35.03
CA LYS A 514 5.37 -15.64 -34.71
C LYS A 514 5.13 -17.14 -34.90
N LEU A 515 3.89 -17.56 -35.16
CA LEU A 515 3.52 -18.96 -35.40
C LEU A 515 3.35 -19.29 -36.91
N HIS A 516 3.50 -18.31 -37.79
CA HIS A 516 3.68 -18.40 -39.22
C HIS A 516 5.07 -17.86 -39.61
#